data_6fae211bf24aa19035b1dbd59b72e028
#
_entry.id   6fae211bf24aa19035b1dbd59b72e028
#
_cell.length_a   1.000
_cell.length_b   1.000
_cell.length_c   1.000
_cell.angle_alpha   90.00
_cell.angle_beta   90.00
_cell.angle_gamma   90.00
#
_symmetry.space_group_name_H-M   'P 1'
#
loop_
_entity.id
_entity.type
_entity.pdbx_description
1 polymer ?
#
loop_
_entity_poly.entity_id
_entity_poly.type
_entity_poly.pdbx_seq_one_letter_code
_entity_poly.pdbx_strand_id
1 'polypeptide(L)'
;MQGDVIQHRVSIPASLGGIGTGTNPDELLVGAAASCMTISLAATLERAHLTATKIEMNSYGEVQFDGQRFKMNRIVHEPKIYVQDDTRQAQLEKRLLKLLAIADKNCMISNSIRGNVEIEAHPTVIVAAEH
;
A
#
# COMPACT_ATOMS: atom_id res chain seq x y z
N MET A 1 -6.72 12.82 22.53
CA MET A 1 -5.45 12.07 22.34
C MET A 1 -4.46 12.94 21.59
N GLN A 2 -3.29 13.00 22.10
CA GLN A 2 -2.23 13.71 21.43
C GLN A 2 -1.34 12.67 20.75
N GLY A 3 -1.33 12.68 19.42
CA GLY A 3 -0.47 11.79 18.66
C GLY A 3 0.93 12.37 18.52
N ASP A 4 1.83 11.57 18.03
CA ASP A 4 3.17 12.02 17.71
C ASP A 4 3.11 13.02 16.54
N VAL A 5 3.92 14.04 16.64
CA VAL A 5 4.02 15.03 15.56
C VAL A 5 5.06 14.55 14.57
N ILE A 6 4.65 14.42 13.32
CA ILE A 6 5.56 14.07 12.23
C ILE A 6 6.02 15.37 11.58
N GLN A 7 7.33 15.58 11.55
CA GLN A 7 7.92 16.74 10.91
C GLN A 7 8.72 16.30 9.71
N HIS A 8 8.31 16.77 8.54
CA HIS A 8 8.98 16.46 7.27
C HIS A 8 9.15 17.73 6.46
N ARG A 9 10.26 17.80 5.76
CA ARG A 9 10.41 18.83 4.75
C ARG A 9 9.59 18.44 3.54
N VAL A 10 8.66 19.29 3.14
CA VAL A 10 7.79 19.02 1.99
C VAL A 10 7.96 20.11 0.94
N SER A 11 7.76 19.72 -0.31
CA SER A 11 7.80 20.67 -1.41
C SER A 11 7.00 20.11 -2.58
N ILE A 12 6.63 20.99 -3.49
CA ILE A 12 6.01 20.56 -4.76
C ILE A 12 7.09 19.84 -5.56
N PRO A 13 6.80 18.66 -6.13
CA PRO A 13 7.77 17.92 -6.94
C PRO A 13 8.27 18.75 -8.12
N ALA A 14 9.52 18.53 -8.50
CA ALA A 14 10.12 19.24 -9.64
C ALA A 14 9.32 19.03 -10.92
N SER A 15 8.73 17.84 -11.11
CA SER A 15 7.89 17.53 -12.25
C SER A 15 6.64 18.40 -12.37
N LEU A 16 6.22 19.02 -11.25
CA LEU A 16 5.07 19.92 -11.22
C LEU A 16 5.49 21.38 -11.02
N GLY A 17 6.76 21.69 -11.29
CA GLY A 17 7.28 23.06 -11.21
C GLY A 17 7.79 23.46 -9.84
N GLY A 18 7.89 22.55 -8.90
CA GLY A 18 8.43 22.83 -7.56
C GLY A 18 9.94 22.59 -7.50
N ILE A 19 10.51 22.85 -6.33
CA ILE A 19 11.96 22.68 -6.12
C ILE A 19 12.38 21.23 -5.89
N GLY A 20 11.44 20.33 -5.57
CA GLY A 20 11.71 18.91 -5.48
C GLY A 20 12.56 18.45 -4.30
N THR A 21 12.69 19.26 -3.25
CA THR A 21 13.47 18.91 -2.07
C THR A 21 12.58 18.35 -0.97
N GLY A 22 12.96 17.19 -0.43
CA GLY A 22 12.16 16.51 0.59
C GLY A 22 10.99 15.76 -0.02
N THR A 23 10.08 15.28 0.83
CA THR A 23 8.87 14.59 0.40
C THR A 23 7.79 15.60 0.00
N ASN A 24 6.67 15.10 -0.52
CA ASN A 24 5.56 15.94 -0.94
C ASN A 24 4.25 15.32 -0.45
N PRO A 25 3.13 16.08 -0.47
CA PRO A 25 1.84 15.59 0.03
C PRO A 25 1.36 14.31 -0.65
N ASP A 26 1.61 14.18 -1.95
CA ASP A 26 1.18 13.00 -2.71
C ASP A 26 1.88 11.76 -2.19
N GLU A 27 3.19 11.84 -2.00
CA GLU A 27 3.98 10.74 -1.46
C GLU A 27 3.57 10.39 -0.04
N LEU A 28 3.25 11.39 0.78
CA LEU A 28 2.79 11.16 2.15
C LEU A 28 1.46 10.42 2.18
N LEU A 29 0.52 10.79 1.31
CA LEU A 29 -0.76 10.11 1.25
C LEU A 29 -0.60 8.67 0.76
N VAL A 30 0.14 8.46 -0.31
CA VAL A 30 0.40 7.12 -0.85
C VAL A 30 1.18 6.29 0.18
N GLY A 31 2.16 6.90 0.85
CA GLY A 31 2.95 6.23 1.89
C GLY A 31 2.09 5.80 3.08
N ALA A 32 1.15 6.65 3.49
CA ALA A 32 0.23 6.32 4.57
C ALA A 32 -0.64 5.13 4.17
N ALA A 33 -1.19 5.14 2.97
CA ALA A 33 -2.01 4.04 2.45
C ALA A 33 -1.19 2.75 2.34
N ALA A 34 0.04 2.85 1.82
CA ALA A 34 0.92 1.70 1.66
C ALA A 34 1.30 1.08 3.01
N SER A 35 1.66 1.91 3.99
CA SER A 35 2.00 1.44 5.34
C SER A 35 0.83 0.74 5.99
N CYS A 36 -0.34 1.35 5.91
CA CYS A 36 -1.55 0.80 6.52
C CYS A 36 -1.92 -0.54 5.87
N MET A 37 -1.86 -0.60 4.53
CA MET A 37 -2.19 -1.84 3.81
C MET A 37 -1.17 -2.95 4.12
N THR A 38 0.10 -2.62 4.25
CA THR A 38 1.13 -3.59 4.60
C THR A 38 0.87 -4.20 5.98
N ILE A 39 0.57 -3.36 6.96
CA ILE A 39 0.27 -3.81 8.32
C ILE A 39 -1.00 -4.67 8.31
N SER A 40 -2.04 -4.20 7.63
CA SER A 40 -3.31 -4.91 7.55
C SER A 40 -3.16 -6.27 6.86
N LEU A 41 -2.38 -6.32 5.78
CA LEU A 41 -2.12 -7.56 5.06
C LEU A 41 -1.34 -8.55 5.91
N ALA A 42 -0.29 -8.09 6.60
CA ALA A 42 0.50 -8.95 7.48
C ALA A 42 -0.38 -9.56 8.58
N ALA A 43 -1.23 -8.75 9.21
CA ALA A 43 -2.14 -9.23 10.23
C ALA A 43 -3.16 -10.22 9.70
N THR A 44 -3.67 -9.97 8.49
CA THR A 44 -4.64 -10.86 7.85
C THR A 44 -4.01 -12.22 7.54
N LEU A 45 -2.80 -12.22 7.00
CA LEU A 45 -2.07 -13.46 6.70
C LEU A 45 -1.77 -14.25 7.98
N GLU A 46 -1.39 -13.55 9.05
CA GLU A 46 -1.12 -14.20 10.33
C GLU A 46 -2.37 -14.88 10.87
N ARG A 47 -3.51 -14.20 10.84
CA ARG A 47 -4.78 -14.79 11.29
C ARG A 47 -5.22 -15.98 10.45
N ALA A 48 -4.84 -16.00 9.19
CA ALA A 48 -5.14 -17.10 8.28
C ALA A 48 -4.12 -18.24 8.36
N HIS A 49 -3.11 -18.12 9.22
CA HIS A 49 -2.01 -19.09 9.35
C HIS A 49 -1.21 -19.27 8.07
N LEU A 50 -1.07 -18.18 7.31
CA LEU A 50 -0.31 -18.13 6.07
C LEU A 50 0.77 -17.05 6.14
N THR A 51 1.41 -16.94 7.30
CA THR A 51 2.39 -15.89 7.56
C THR A 51 3.48 -15.83 6.50
N ALA A 52 3.70 -14.63 5.98
CA ALA A 52 4.76 -14.38 5.03
C ALA A 52 6.10 -14.22 5.78
N THR A 53 7.19 -14.60 5.13
CA THR A 53 8.52 -14.35 5.70
C THR A 53 8.91 -12.89 5.52
N LYS A 54 8.33 -12.24 4.49
CA LYS A 54 8.60 -10.83 4.19
C LYS A 54 7.50 -10.30 3.28
N ILE A 55 7.16 -9.05 3.44
CA ILE A 55 6.26 -8.33 2.52
C ILE A 55 6.98 -7.07 2.08
N GLU A 56 7.14 -6.90 0.77
CA GLU A 56 7.64 -5.66 0.20
C GLU A 56 6.49 -4.97 -0.51
N MET A 57 6.20 -3.74 -0.11
CA MET A 57 5.10 -2.99 -0.70
C MET A 57 5.65 -1.89 -1.60
N ASN A 58 5.23 -1.91 -2.85
CA ASN A 58 5.46 -0.82 -3.77
C ASN A 58 4.10 -0.22 -4.10
N SER A 59 3.96 1.08 -3.94
CA SER A 59 2.69 1.76 -4.18
C SER A 59 2.91 3.05 -4.93
N TYR A 60 1.94 3.41 -5.78
CA TYR A 60 1.98 4.70 -6.47
C TYR A 60 0.56 5.24 -6.60
N GLY A 61 0.48 6.56 -6.73
CA GLY A 61 -0.78 7.25 -6.94
C GLY A 61 -0.84 7.80 -8.36
N GLU A 62 -2.04 7.86 -8.91
CA GLU A 62 -2.29 8.52 -10.19
C GLU A 62 -3.06 9.81 -9.92
N VAL A 63 -2.54 10.90 -10.44
CA VAL A 63 -3.09 12.23 -10.24
C VAL A 63 -3.63 12.75 -11.57
N GLN A 64 -4.83 13.33 -11.52
CA GLN A 64 -5.45 13.95 -12.69
C GLN A 64 -5.66 15.43 -12.45
N PHE A 65 -5.52 16.21 -13.52
CA PHE A 65 -5.87 17.62 -13.52
C PHE A 65 -7.12 17.79 -14.40
N ASP A 66 -8.20 18.34 -13.80
CA ASP A 66 -9.48 18.47 -14.47
C ASP A 66 -9.66 19.85 -15.18
N GLY A 67 -8.57 20.63 -15.26
CA GLY A 67 -8.62 21.99 -15.79
C GLY A 67 -8.72 23.05 -14.71
N GLN A 68 -9.02 22.67 -13.48
CA GLN A 68 -9.14 23.58 -12.34
C GLN A 68 -8.32 23.13 -11.15
N ARG A 69 -8.28 21.83 -10.89
CA ARG A 69 -7.58 21.30 -9.71
C ARG A 69 -6.93 19.96 -10.01
N PHE A 70 -5.91 19.66 -9.21
CA PHE A 70 -5.31 18.33 -9.19
C PHE A 70 -6.03 17.47 -8.16
N LYS A 71 -6.23 16.22 -8.50
CA LYS A 71 -6.83 15.25 -7.60
C LYS A 71 -6.17 13.90 -7.79
N MET A 72 -5.83 13.23 -6.69
CA MET A 72 -5.40 11.85 -6.75
C MET A 72 -6.65 10.99 -6.93
N ASN A 73 -6.74 10.27 -8.04
CA ASN A 73 -7.93 9.48 -8.35
C ASN A 73 -7.74 8.00 -8.10
N ARG A 74 -6.50 7.52 -8.02
CA ARG A 74 -6.22 6.11 -7.80
C ARG A 74 -4.91 5.90 -7.07
N ILE A 75 -4.88 4.89 -6.18
CA ILE A 75 -3.67 4.39 -5.55
C ILE A 75 -3.57 2.92 -5.89
N VAL A 76 -2.40 2.50 -6.39
CA VAL A 76 -2.13 1.12 -6.75
C VAL A 76 -1.09 0.56 -5.80
N HIS A 77 -1.41 -0.56 -5.17
CA HIS A 77 -0.49 -1.31 -4.31
C HIS A 77 0.01 -2.54 -5.03
N GLU A 78 1.31 -2.78 -4.96
CA GLU A 78 1.93 -3.95 -5.59
C GLU A 78 2.73 -4.71 -4.53
N PRO A 79 2.05 -5.46 -3.64
CA PRO A 79 2.77 -6.20 -2.60
C PRO A 79 3.45 -7.42 -3.19
N LYS A 80 4.70 -7.62 -2.79
CA LYS A 80 5.43 -8.86 -3.02
C LYS A 80 5.44 -9.62 -1.70
N ILE A 81 4.81 -10.77 -1.70
CA ILE A 81 4.65 -11.59 -0.51
C ILE A 81 5.57 -12.79 -0.62
N TYR A 82 6.56 -12.86 0.26
CA TYR A 82 7.57 -13.92 0.24
C TYR A 82 7.15 -15.04 1.18
N VAL A 83 7.20 -16.28 0.68
CA VAL A 83 6.87 -17.48 1.45
C VAL A 83 8.02 -18.48 1.36
N GLN A 84 8.04 -19.46 2.26
CA GLN A 84 9.17 -20.37 2.40
C GLN A 84 9.27 -21.45 1.31
N ASP A 85 8.13 -21.93 0.81
CA ASP A 85 8.13 -23.06 -0.10
C ASP A 85 6.93 -23.02 -1.06
N ASP A 86 6.95 -23.94 -2.01
CA ASP A 86 5.91 -24.03 -3.05
C ASP A 86 4.54 -24.40 -2.48
N THR A 87 4.51 -25.18 -1.41
CA THR A 87 3.25 -25.56 -0.77
C THR A 87 2.56 -24.34 -0.19
N ARG A 88 3.32 -23.49 0.50
CA ARG A 88 2.76 -22.26 1.06
C ARG A 88 2.37 -21.29 -0.04
N GLN A 89 3.15 -21.23 -1.12
CA GLN A 89 2.80 -20.40 -2.27
C GLN A 89 1.44 -20.80 -2.84
N ALA A 90 1.22 -22.09 -3.07
CA ALA A 90 -0.02 -22.60 -3.61
C ALA A 90 -1.21 -22.32 -2.68
N GLN A 91 -1.01 -22.51 -1.38
CA GLN A 91 -2.04 -22.24 -0.39
C GLN A 91 -2.42 -20.77 -0.35
N LEU A 92 -1.42 -19.90 -0.42
CA LEU A 92 -1.67 -18.45 -0.39
C LEU A 92 -2.34 -17.99 -1.68
N GLU A 93 -1.85 -18.41 -2.83
CA GLU A 93 -2.41 -18.00 -4.11
C GLU A 93 -3.89 -18.38 -4.24
N LYS A 94 -4.24 -19.52 -3.68
CA LYS A 94 -5.63 -20.01 -3.71
C LYS A 94 -6.59 -19.08 -2.96
N ARG A 95 -6.11 -18.40 -1.91
CA ARG A 95 -6.92 -17.55 -1.04
C ARG A 95 -6.61 -16.08 -1.17
N LEU A 96 -5.68 -15.73 -2.05
CA LEU A 96 -5.06 -14.40 -2.07
C LEU A 96 -6.07 -13.27 -2.27
N LEU A 97 -6.96 -13.40 -3.24
CA LEU A 97 -7.93 -12.34 -3.52
C LEU A 97 -8.86 -12.09 -2.33
N LYS A 98 -9.28 -13.16 -1.66
CA LYS A 98 -10.12 -13.04 -0.48
C LYS A 98 -9.39 -12.39 0.67
N LEU A 99 -8.13 -12.78 0.89
CA LEU A 99 -7.31 -12.22 1.96
C LEU A 99 -6.98 -10.75 1.72
N LEU A 100 -6.73 -10.38 0.47
CA LEU A 100 -6.52 -8.98 0.11
C LEU A 100 -7.78 -8.14 0.37
N ALA A 101 -8.94 -8.67 0.04
CA ALA A 101 -10.20 -7.98 0.29
C ALA A 101 -10.42 -7.76 1.78
N ILE A 102 -10.08 -8.73 2.62
CA ILE A 102 -10.17 -8.61 4.07
C ILE A 102 -9.19 -7.54 4.57
N ALA A 103 -7.95 -7.58 4.07
CA ALA A 103 -6.93 -6.62 4.47
C ALA A 103 -7.35 -5.20 4.11
N ASP A 104 -7.89 -5.00 2.91
CA ASP A 104 -8.36 -3.69 2.45
C ASP A 104 -9.53 -3.20 3.32
N LYS A 105 -10.46 -4.07 3.64
CA LYS A 105 -11.60 -3.74 4.49
C LYS A 105 -11.18 -3.29 5.88
N ASN A 106 -10.08 -3.83 6.39
CA ASN A 106 -9.55 -3.51 7.71
C ASN A 106 -8.52 -2.38 7.68
N CYS A 107 -8.19 -1.87 6.51
CA CYS A 107 -7.22 -0.79 6.37
C CYS A 107 -7.91 0.55 6.63
N MET A 108 -7.57 1.19 7.74
CA MET A 108 -8.19 2.44 8.17
C MET A 108 -8.03 3.55 7.11
N ILE A 109 -6.85 3.67 6.53
CA ILE A 109 -6.59 4.71 5.53
C ILE A 109 -7.41 4.45 4.26
N SER A 110 -7.45 3.20 3.79
CA SER A 110 -8.29 2.85 2.64
C SER A 110 -9.75 3.21 2.88
N ASN A 111 -10.25 2.90 4.08
CA ASN A 111 -11.63 3.20 4.44
C ASN A 111 -11.90 4.71 4.47
N SER A 112 -10.90 5.49 4.87
CA SER A 112 -11.03 6.95 4.98
C SER A 112 -11.10 7.64 3.62
N ILE A 113 -10.49 7.07 2.59
CA ILE A 113 -10.45 7.69 1.26
C ILE A 113 -11.32 6.96 0.23
N ARG A 114 -11.92 5.84 0.62
CA ARG A 114 -12.79 5.04 -0.26
C ARG A 114 -13.96 5.88 -0.77
N GLY A 115 -14.28 5.70 -2.05
CA GLY A 115 -15.31 6.50 -2.70
C GLY A 115 -14.80 7.80 -3.29
N ASN A 116 -13.61 8.24 -2.89
CA ASN A 116 -12.98 9.43 -3.42
C ASN A 116 -11.69 9.09 -4.18
N VAL A 117 -10.95 8.11 -3.68
CA VAL A 117 -9.75 7.58 -4.34
C VAL A 117 -9.95 6.09 -4.55
N GLU A 118 -9.79 5.63 -5.79
CA GLU A 118 -9.88 4.22 -6.10
C GLU A 118 -8.61 3.51 -5.63
N ILE A 119 -8.77 2.33 -5.04
CA ILE A 119 -7.64 1.56 -4.51
C ILE A 119 -7.59 0.22 -5.21
N GLU A 120 -6.44 -0.10 -5.79
CA GLU A 120 -6.21 -1.37 -6.46
C GLU A 120 -5.02 -2.07 -5.82
N ALA A 121 -5.00 -3.40 -5.90
CA ALA A 121 -3.88 -4.20 -5.43
C ALA A 121 -3.53 -5.27 -6.46
N HIS A 122 -2.25 -5.37 -6.80
CA HIS A 122 -1.73 -6.35 -7.75
C HIS A 122 -0.62 -7.13 -7.06
N PRO A 123 -0.99 -8.20 -6.32
CA PRO A 123 -0.02 -8.94 -5.52
C PRO A 123 0.80 -9.93 -6.33
N THR A 124 1.99 -10.23 -5.86
CA THR A 124 2.85 -11.29 -6.37
C THR A 124 3.29 -12.14 -5.19
N VAL A 125 3.19 -13.46 -5.31
CA VAL A 125 3.68 -14.38 -4.29
C VAL A 125 5.00 -14.97 -4.79
N ILE A 126 6.04 -14.86 -3.96
CA ILE A 126 7.39 -15.27 -4.32
C ILE A 126 7.88 -16.29 -3.31
N VAL A 127 8.40 -17.41 -3.82
CA VAL A 127 9.08 -18.38 -2.97
C VAL A 127 10.53 -17.95 -2.86
N ALA A 128 10.96 -17.72 -1.62
CA ALA A 128 12.34 -17.35 -1.35
C ALA A 128 12.85 -18.24 -0.23
N ALA A 129 13.92 -18.97 -0.52
CA ALA A 129 14.56 -19.79 0.48
C ALA A 129 15.03 -18.91 1.63
N GLU A 130 14.97 -19.46 2.84
CA GLU A 130 15.38 -18.75 4.04
C GLU A 130 16.86 -18.41 4.01
N HIS A 131 17.21 -17.23 4.46
CA HIS A 131 18.59 -16.75 4.52
C HIS A 131 19.00 -16.44 5.95
#